data_10d2c933b35e51ddb986644b11411d86
#
_entry.id   10d2c933b35e51ddb986644b11411d86
#
_cell.length_a   1.000
_cell.length_b   1.000
_cell.length_c   1.000
_cell.angle_alpha   90.00
_cell.angle_beta   90.00
_cell.angle_gamma   90.00
#
_symmetry.space_group_name_H-M   'P 1'
#
loop_
_entity.id
_entity.type
_entity.pdbx_description
1 polymer ?
#
loop_
_entity_poly.entity_id
_entity_poly.type
_entity_poly.pdbx_seq_one_letter_code
_entity_poly.pdbx_strand_id
1 'polypeptide(L)'
;MEIVVNDTQVLIDMYDADLLGLVERCSIKFHTVDYVLAELHRSPYKRPEIDQMVKDGILEVHSFSDKENVDLVAYYGKMAMQTNLSLTDCAVLKYSKDNGYRLLTGDKKLRNHAEDEGVLVSGILYLVDKFVAEQLITGTVMAERLELLLKTNPRLPKTIFEERIKSLHGL
;
A
#
# COMPACT_ATOMS: atom_id res chain seq x y z
N MET A 1 13.12 12.62 3.28
CA MET A 1 12.00 12.22 2.40
C MET A 1 11.47 10.90 2.91
N GLU A 2 10.17 10.81 3.14
CA GLU A 2 9.55 9.59 3.64
C GLU A 2 9.44 8.54 2.53
N ILE A 3 9.67 7.28 2.87
CA ILE A 3 9.49 6.14 1.99
C ILE A 3 8.36 5.28 2.55
N VAL A 4 7.43 4.90 1.70
CA VAL A 4 6.34 3.99 2.05
C VAL A 4 6.44 2.72 1.23
N VAL A 5 6.20 1.58 1.87
CA VAL A 5 6.13 0.27 1.20
C VAL A 5 4.68 -0.12 1.01
N ASN A 6 4.28 -0.32 -0.22
CA ASN A 6 2.89 -0.61 -0.58
C ASN A 6 2.67 -2.12 -0.71
N ASP A 7 1.63 -2.64 -0.06
CA ASP A 7 1.14 -3.99 -0.35
C ASP A 7 0.32 -4.01 -1.66
N THR A 8 -0.03 -5.20 -2.11
CA THR A 8 -0.75 -5.42 -3.38
C THR A 8 -2.09 -4.66 -3.40
N GLN A 9 -2.88 -4.78 -2.33
CA GLN A 9 -4.23 -4.21 -2.31
C GLN A 9 -4.23 -2.68 -2.26
N VAL A 10 -3.26 -2.06 -1.59
CA VAL A 10 -3.16 -0.59 -1.57
C VAL A 10 -2.90 -0.04 -2.97
N LEU A 11 -2.03 -0.69 -3.76
CA LEU A 11 -1.79 -0.28 -5.15
C LEU A 11 -3.03 -0.46 -6.02
N ILE A 12 -3.78 -1.54 -5.83
CA ILE A 12 -5.05 -1.77 -6.52
C ILE A 12 -6.08 -0.70 -6.12
N ASP A 13 -6.21 -0.41 -4.84
CA ASP A 13 -7.13 0.62 -4.33
C ASP A 13 -6.80 2.01 -4.87
N MET A 14 -5.51 2.35 -4.97
CA MET A 14 -5.08 3.60 -5.58
C MET A 14 -5.43 3.69 -7.06
N TYR A 15 -5.30 2.58 -7.79
CA TYR A 15 -5.75 2.51 -9.18
C TYR A 15 -7.26 2.68 -9.28
N ASP A 16 -8.03 1.92 -8.50
CA ASP A 16 -9.49 1.94 -8.52
C ASP A 16 -10.07 3.30 -8.11
N ALA A 17 -9.39 4.02 -7.24
CA ALA A 17 -9.74 5.38 -6.82
C ALA A 17 -9.17 6.48 -7.76
N ASP A 18 -8.49 6.11 -8.84
CA ASP A 18 -7.83 7.02 -9.78
C ASP A 18 -6.87 8.02 -9.08
N LEU A 19 -6.02 7.48 -8.20
CA LEU A 19 -5.05 8.26 -7.41
C LEU A 19 -3.59 8.07 -7.87
N LEU A 20 -3.31 7.13 -8.79
CA LEU A 20 -1.94 6.84 -9.21
C LEU A 20 -1.23 8.06 -9.82
N GLY A 21 -1.95 8.90 -10.55
CA GLY A 21 -1.38 10.10 -11.16
C GLY A 21 -0.93 11.19 -10.16
N LEU A 22 -1.26 11.06 -8.88
CA LEU A 22 -0.83 11.98 -7.83
C LEU A 22 0.55 11.60 -7.25
N VAL A 23 0.96 10.34 -7.40
CA VAL A 23 2.16 9.79 -6.75
C VAL A 23 3.43 10.53 -7.18
N GLU A 24 3.59 10.82 -8.47
CA GLU A 24 4.78 11.51 -9.00
C GLU A 24 4.99 12.91 -8.39
N ARG A 25 3.90 13.57 -8.01
CA ARG A 25 3.92 14.93 -7.46
C ARG A 25 3.97 14.98 -5.94
N CYS A 26 3.80 13.83 -5.29
CA CYS A 26 3.80 13.73 -3.84
C CYS A 26 5.22 13.76 -3.26
N SER A 27 5.37 14.32 -2.08
CA SER A 27 6.66 14.36 -1.36
C SER A 27 7.12 13.00 -0.82
N ILE A 28 6.26 11.98 -0.87
CA ILE A 28 6.56 10.62 -0.44
C ILE A 28 7.15 9.81 -1.60
N LYS A 29 8.16 8.97 -1.33
CA LYS A 29 8.62 7.95 -2.27
C LYS A 29 7.85 6.64 -2.07
N PHE A 30 7.41 6.06 -3.19
CA PHE A 30 6.63 4.84 -3.22
C PHE A 30 7.51 3.65 -3.57
N HIS A 31 7.58 2.70 -2.66
CA HIS A 31 8.28 1.43 -2.82
C HIS A 31 7.29 0.28 -2.77
N THR A 32 7.68 -0.83 -3.36
CA THR A 32 7.07 -2.15 -3.17
C THR A 32 8.15 -3.23 -3.35
N VAL A 33 7.75 -4.49 -3.36
CA VAL A 33 8.66 -5.62 -3.54
C VAL A 33 8.27 -6.45 -4.77
N ASP A 34 9.20 -7.23 -5.29
CA ASP A 34 8.99 -8.10 -6.46
C ASP A 34 7.86 -9.12 -6.24
N TYR A 35 7.67 -9.60 -5.02
CA TYR A 35 6.54 -10.49 -4.65
C TYR A 35 5.18 -9.83 -4.90
N VAL A 36 5.05 -8.53 -4.63
CA VAL A 36 3.83 -7.76 -4.93
C VAL A 36 3.62 -7.64 -6.44
N LEU A 37 4.67 -7.33 -7.21
CA LEU A 37 4.55 -7.29 -8.66
C LEU A 37 4.13 -8.64 -9.24
N ALA A 38 4.66 -9.74 -8.72
CA ALA A 38 4.26 -11.08 -9.15
C ALA A 38 2.75 -11.33 -8.94
N GLU A 39 2.17 -10.85 -7.85
CA GLU A 39 0.72 -10.90 -7.63
C GLU A 39 -0.05 -10.00 -8.61
N LEU A 40 0.43 -8.76 -8.83
CA LEU A 40 -0.20 -7.80 -9.74
C LEU A 40 -0.16 -8.24 -11.21
N HIS A 41 0.78 -9.10 -11.58
CA HIS A 41 0.85 -9.67 -12.94
C HIS A 41 -0.16 -10.79 -13.17
N ARG A 42 -0.84 -11.28 -12.14
CA ARG A 42 -1.87 -12.31 -12.23
C ARG A 42 -3.24 -11.68 -12.48
N SER A 43 -4.03 -12.26 -13.41
CA SER A 43 -5.44 -11.91 -13.57
C SER A 43 -6.23 -12.31 -12.31
N PRO A 44 -7.14 -11.47 -11.77
CA PRO A 44 -7.66 -10.21 -12.31
C PRO A 44 -6.92 -8.94 -11.83
N TYR A 45 -5.78 -9.06 -11.17
CA TYR A 45 -5.10 -7.94 -10.51
C TYR A 45 -4.22 -7.10 -11.44
N LYS A 46 -4.02 -7.54 -12.69
CA LYS A 46 -3.14 -6.86 -13.64
C LYS A 46 -3.62 -5.42 -13.93
N ARG A 47 -2.71 -4.46 -13.74
CA ARG A 47 -2.91 -3.03 -14.00
C ARG A 47 -1.69 -2.50 -14.76
N PRO A 48 -1.79 -2.32 -16.09
CA PRO A 48 -0.66 -1.82 -16.90
C PRO A 48 -0.11 -0.47 -16.43
N GLU A 49 -0.95 0.36 -15.83
CA GLU A 49 -0.58 1.66 -15.28
C GLU A 49 0.43 1.53 -14.13
N ILE A 50 0.31 0.50 -13.30
CA ILE A 50 1.28 0.22 -12.23
C ILE A 50 2.61 -0.22 -12.83
N ASP A 51 2.60 -1.06 -13.86
CA ASP A 51 3.81 -1.45 -14.58
C ASP A 51 4.50 -0.23 -15.22
N GLN A 52 3.72 0.73 -15.72
CA GLN A 52 4.26 1.97 -16.27
C GLN A 52 4.93 2.81 -15.18
N MET A 53 4.33 2.93 -13.98
CA MET A 53 4.96 3.63 -12.86
C MET A 53 6.32 3.03 -12.48
N VAL A 54 6.46 1.71 -12.57
CA VAL A 54 7.74 1.03 -12.32
C VAL A 54 8.77 1.41 -13.38
N LYS A 55 8.39 1.39 -14.67
CA LYS A 55 9.28 1.78 -15.78
C LYS A 55 9.72 3.23 -15.69
N ASP A 56 8.84 4.11 -15.25
CA ASP A 56 9.09 5.55 -15.11
C ASP A 56 9.86 5.89 -13.81
N GLY A 57 10.13 4.91 -12.96
CA GLY A 57 10.84 5.11 -11.69
C GLY A 57 10.00 5.83 -10.61
N ILE A 58 8.68 5.89 -10.80
CA ILE A 58 7.73 6.49 -9.85
C ILE A 58 7.45 5.52 -8.70
N LEU A 59 7.33 4.23 -9.01
CA LEU A 59 7.23 3.14 -8.05
C LEU A 59 8.52 2.33 -8.07
N GLU A 60 9.29 2.40 -6.99
CA GLU A 60 10.54 1.65 -6.86
C GLU A 60 10.26 0.25 -6.35
N VAL A 61 10.83 -0.76 -7.02
CA VAL A 61 10.63 -2.17 -6.69
C VAL A 61 11.91 -2.76 -6.13
N HIS A 62 11.86 -3.22 -4.88
CA HIS A 62 12.95 -4.00 -4.31
C HIS A 62 12.84 -5.46 -4.78
N SER A 63 13.87 -5.94 -5.46
CA SER A 63 14.01 -7.35 -5.83
C SER A 63 14.87 -8.07 -4.82
N PHE A 64 14.32 -9.10 -4.18
CA PHE A 64 15.05 -9.89 -3.20
C PHE A 64 16.18 -10.68 -3.87
N SER A 65 17.42 -10.50 -3.39
CA SER A 65 18.55 -11.34 -3.78
C SER A 65 18.38 -12.78 -3.26
N ASP A 66 19.20 -13.71 -3.76
CA ASP A 66 19.16 -15.11 -3.29
C ASP A 66 19.35 -15.23 -1.78
N LYS A 67 20.26 -14.44 -1.20
CA LYS A 67 20.47 -14.41 0.25
C LYS A 67 19.25 -13.85 0.98
N GLU A 68 18.67 -12.76 0.51
CA GLU A 68 17.46 -12.18 1.09
C GLU A 68 16.28 -13.13 0.99
N ASN A 69 16.16 -13.89 -0.09
CA ASN A 69 15.12 -14.92 -0.24
C ASN A 69 15.28 -16.04 0.77
N VAL A 70 16.50 -16.49 1.06
CA VAL A 70 16.76 -17.48 2.11
C VAL A 70 16.32 -16.92 3.48
N ASP A 71 16.69 -15.71 3.80
CA ASP A 71 16.30 -15.03 5.04
C ASP A 71 14.78 -14.84 5.12
N LEU A 72 14.13 -14.48 4.01
CA LEU A 72 12.68 -14.34 3.94
C LEU A 72 11.96 -15.68 4.18
N VAL A 73 12.42 -16.76 3.57
CA VAL A 73 11.80 -18.09 3.76
C VAL A 73 11.95 -18.54 5.21
N ALA A 74 13.10 -18.32 5.84
CA ALA A 74 13.30 -18.60 7.26
C ALA A 74 12.37 -17.77 8.15
N TYR A 75 12.21 -16.47 7.84
CA TYR A 75 11.30 -15.56 8.53
C TYR A 75 9.84 -15.98 8.36
N TYR A 76 9.41 -16.27 7.12
CA TYR A 76 8.08 -16.78 6.82
C TYR A 76 7.77 -18.09 7.52
N GLY A 77 8.73 -19.01 7.58
CA GLY A 77 8.55 -20.29 8.28
C GLY A 77 8.18 -20.11 9.75
N LYS A 78 8.81 -19.16 10.44
CA LYS A 78 8.45 -18.78 11.81
C LYS A 78 7.06 -18.13 11.90
N MET A 79 6.75 -17.26 10.98
CA MET A 79 5.48 -16.52 10.93
C MET A 79 4.30 -17.44 10.58
N ALA A 80 4.48 -18.36 9.64
CA ALA A 80 3.43 -19.31 9.22
C ALA A 80 2.96 -20.22 10.35
N MET A 81 3.82 -20.52 11.32
CA MET A 81 3.44 -21.31 12.51
C MET A 81 2.56 -20.51 13.50
N GLN A 82 2.61 -19.20 13.46
CA GLN A 82 1.95 -18.31 14.42
C GLN A 82 0.80 -17.51 13.81
N THR A 83 0.78 -17.41 12.49
CA THR A 83 -0.09 -16.49 11.74
C THR A 83 -0.50 -17.08 10.41
N ASN A 84 -1.54 -16.54 9.80
CA ASN A 84 -1.96 -16.88 8.43
C ASN A 84 -1.47 -15.83 7.41
N LEU A 85 -0.32 -15.20 7.63
CA LEU A 85 0.28 -14.29 6.67
C LEU A 85 0.80 -15.04 5.45
N SER A 86 0.60 -14.47 4.27
CA SER A 86 1.18 -14.99 3.03
C SER A 86 2.68 -14.69 2.95
N LEU A 87 3.38 -15.36 2.02
CA LEU A 87 4.77 -15.04 1.74
C LEU A 87 4.94 -13.58 1.28
N THR A 88 4.02 -13.07 0.47
CA THR A 88 4.02 -11.66 0.03
C THR A 88 3.85 -10.71 1.20
N ASP A 89 2.94 -10.99 2.14
CA ASP A 89 2.78 -10.20 3.38
C ASP A 89 4.09 -10.16 4.18
N CYS A 90 4.74 -11.31 4.33
CA CYS A 90 6.04 -11.38 5.01
C CYS A 90 7.14 -10.63 4.27
N ALA A 91 7.12 -10.62 2.94
CA ALA A 91 8.10 -9.89 2.14
C ALA A 91 7.98 -8.37 2.34
N VAL A 92 6.77 -7.81 2.26
CA VAL A 92 6.56 -6.36 2.49
C VAL A 92 6.86 -5.98 3.94
N LEU A 93 6.49 -6.82 4.90
CA LEU A 93 6.78 -6.60 6.32
C LEU A 93 8.28 -6.61 6.59
N LYS A 94 8.99 -7.63 6.11
CA LYS A 94 10.45 -7.74 6.28
C LYS A 94 11.18 -6.58 5.63
N TYR A 95 10.83 -6.21 4.41
CA TYR A 95 11.45 -5.07 3.71
C TYR A 95 11.22 -3.75 4.47
N SER A 96 10.00 -3.53 4.95
CA SER A 96 9.67 -2.35 5.76
C SER A 96 10.47 -2.31 7.06
N LYS A 97 10.52 -3.44 7.78
CA LYS A 97 11.24 -3.57 9.05
C LYS A 97 12.74 -3.35 8.90
N ASP A 98 13.37 -4.03 7.95
CA ASP A 98 14.82 -4.01 7.76
C ASP A 98 15.31 -2.60 7.35
N ASN A 99 14.47 -1.79 6.73
CA ASN A 99 14.81 -0.44 6.26
C ASN A 99 14.21 0.70 7.11
N GLY A 100 13.36 0.39 8.08
CA GLY A 100 12.67 1.41 8.87
C GLY A 100 11.63 2.20 8.08
N TYR A 101 11.05 1.61 7.02
CA TYR A 101 10.04 2.24 6.19
C TYR A 101 8.63 2.01 6.71
N ARG A 102 7.72 2.96 6.45
CA ARG A 102 6.30 2.79 6.75
C ARG A 102 5.67 1.77 5.81
N LEU A 103 4.94 0.80 6.36
CA LEU A 103 4.13 -0.14 5.60
C LEU A 103 2.73 0.42 5.36
N LEU A 104 2.27 0.38 4.13
CA LEU A 104 0.89 0.71 3.76
C LEU A 104 0.13 -0.59 3.47
N THR A 105 -0.86 -0.89 4.30
CA THR A 105 -1.73 -2.05 4.16
C THR A 105 -3.12 -1.81 4.72
N GLY A 106 -4.12 -2.41 4.11
CA GLY A 106 -5.49 -2.49 4.63
C GLY A 106 -5.77 -3.81 5.35
N ASP A 107 -4.83 -4.76 5.33
CA ASP A 107 -4.99 -6.06 5.99
C ASP A 107 -4.74 -5.94 7.50
N LYS A 108 -5.76 -6.30 8.30
CA LYS A 108 -5.69 -6.19 9.76
C LYS A 108 -4.65 -7.13 10.37
N LYS A 109 -4.50 -8.34 9.85
CA LYS A 109 -3.53 -9.32 10.37
C LYS A 109 -2.11 -8.84 10.12
N LEU A 110 -1.82 -8.40 8.90
CA LEU A 110 -0.52 -7.85 8.54
C LEU A 110 -0.21 -6.60 9.37
N ARG A 111 -1.19 -5.70 9.54
CA ARG A 111 -1.05 -4.52 10.39
C ARG A 111 -0.64 -4.88 11.81
N ASN A 112 -1.40 -5.77 12.47
CA ASN A 112 -1.14 -6.16 13.86
C ASN A 112 0.27 -6.73 14.02
N HIS A 113 0.69 -7.61 13.11
CA HIS A 113 2.05 -8.17 13.15
C HIS A 113 3.14 -7.13 12.93
N ALA A 114 2.93 -6.23 11.97
CA ALA A 114 3.88 -5.17 11.69
C ALA A 114 4.04 -4.23 12.89
N GLU A 115 2.93 -3.85 13.54
CA GLU A 115 2.95 -3.03 14.76
C GLU A 115 3.65 -3.74 15.91
N ASP A 116 3.40 -5.04 16.13
CA ASP A 116 4.08 -5.85 17.15
C ASP A 116 5.59 -5.92 16.91
N GLU A 117 6.02 -5.85 15.66
CA GLU A 117 7.44 -5.81 15.28
C GLU A 117 8.05 -4.40 15.21
N GLY A 118 7.30 -3.39 15.62
CA GLY A 118 7.77 -2.00 15.68
C GLY A 118 7.78 -1.27 14.33
N VAL A 119 7.08 -1.80 13.32
CA VAL A 119 6.94 -1.14 12.01
C VAL A 119 5.80 -0.14 12.07
N LEU A 120 6.03 1.06 11.55
CA LEU A 120 4.97 2.05 11.35
C LEU A 120 4.04 1.58 10.24
N VAL A 121 2.75 1.47 10.54
CA VAL A 121 1.73 1.00 9.60
C VAL A 121 0.64 2.05 9.40
N SER A 122 0.21 2.20 8.16
CA SER A 122 -0.93 3.03 7.81
C SER A 122 -1.74 2.37 6.69
N GLY A 123 -2.96 2.84 6.47
CA GLY A 123 -3.78 2.43 5.33
C GLY A 123 -3.79 3.51 4.24
N ILE A 124 -4.64 3.32 3.23
CA ILE A 124 -4.77 4.25 2.10
C ILE A 124 -5.18 5.67 2.55
N LEU A 125 -5.92 5.81 3.65
CA LEU A 125 -6.32 7.13 4.17
C LEU A 125 -5.11 8.00 4.56
N TYR A 126 -3.98 7.42 4.89
CA TYR A 126 -2.74 8.15 5.09
C TYR A 126 -2.30 8.89 3.80
N LEU A 127 -2.40 8.22 2.65
CA LEU A 127 -2.11 8.83 1.36
C LEU A 127 -3.15 9.90 0.99
N VAL A 128 -4.41 9.64 1.27
CA VAL A 128 -5.51 10.61 1.09
C VAL A 128 -5.19 11.91 1.82
N ASP A 129 -4.81 11.82 3.08
CA ASP A 129 -4.45 13.00 3.89
C ASP A 129 -3.24 13.73 3.34
N LYS A 130 -2.22 13.00 2.90
CA LYS A 130 -1.03 13.57 2.27
C LYS A 130 -1.35 14.31 0.98
N PHE A 131 -2.09 13.69 0.07
CA PHE A 131 -2.44 14.30 -1.21
C PHE A 131 -3.26 15.58 -1.04
N VAL A 132 -4.20 15.60 -0.08
CA VAL A 132 -4.99 16.81 0.22
C VAL A 132 -4.14 17.88 0.91
N ALA A 133 -3.32 17.50 1.90
CA ALA A 133 -2.44 18.44 2.61
C ALA A 133 -1.42 19.09 1.69
N GLU A 134 -0.91 18.36 0.71
CA GLU A 134 0.02 18.87 -0.31
C GLU A 134 -0.70 19.57 -1.48
N GLN A 135 -2.01 19.74 -1.39
CA GLN A 135 -2.84 20.42 -2.39
C GLN A 135 -2.76 19.81 -3.80
N LEU A 136 -2.47 18.52 -3.89
CA LEU A 136 -2.42 17.77 -5.14
C LEU A 136 -3.82 17.49 -5.71
N ILE A 137 -4.81 17.49 -4.82
CA ILE A 137 -6.23 17.27 -5.11
C ILE A 137 -7.06 18.02 -4.08
N THR A 138 -8.23 18.50 -4.47
CA THR A 138 -9.16 19.16 -3.53
C THR A 138 -9.89 18.14 -2.66
N GLY A 139 -10.34 18.55 -1.48
CA GLY A 139 -11.12 17.68 -0.59
C GLY A 139 -12.38 17.12 -1.25
N THR A 140 -13.10 17.96 -2.00
CA THR A 140 -14.32 17.53 -2.71
C THR A 140 -14.03 16.43 -3.75
N VAL A 141 -13.01 16.63 -4.58
CA VAL A 141 -12.64 15.62 -5.59
C VAL A 141 -12.11 14.34 -4.91
N MET A 142 -11.34 14.48 -3.84
CA MET A 142 -10.89 13.30 -3.06
C MET A 142 -12.07 12.53 -2.46
N ALA A 143 -13.10 13.23 -1.96
CA ALA A 143 -14.31 12.58 -1.47
C ALA A 143 -15.01 11.74 -2.54
N GLU A 144 -15.12 12.25 -3.76
CA GLU A 144 -15.66 11.51 -4.92
C GLU A 144 -14.83 10.24 -5.24
N ARG A 145 -13.49 10.34 -5.14
CA ARG A 145 -12.59 9.19 -5.33
C ARG A 145 -12.77 8.12 -4.26
N LEU A 146 -12.97 8.52 -3.00
CA LEU A 146 -13.24 7.58 -1.92
C LEU A 146 -14.62 6.93 -2.05
N GLU A 147 -15.63 7.63 -2.52
CA GLU A 147 -16.94 7.06 -2.85
C GLU A 147 -16.83 5.98 -3.92
N LEU A 148 -16.03 6.24 -4.96
CA LEU A 148 -15.74 5.25 -6.00
C LEU A 148 -15.03 4.02 -5.41
N LEU A 149 -14.04 4.23 -4.57
CA LEU A 149 -13.29 3.15 -3.92
C LEU A 149 -14.17 2.27 -3.05
N LEU A 150 -15.11 2.84 -2.30
CA LEU A 150 -16.07 2.08 -1.49
C LEU A 150 -16.96 1.15 -2.34
N LYS A 151 -17.21 1.51 -3.59
CA LYS A 151 -17.98 0.66 -4.52
C LYS A 151 -17.17 -0.51 -5.04
N THR A 152 -15.86 -0.34 -5.20
CA THR A 152 -14.97 -1.35 -5.78
C THR A 152 -14.35 -2.28 -4.75
N ASN A 153 -14.16 -1.82 -3.51
CA ASN A 153 -13.58 -2.62 -2.43
C ASN A 153 -14.51 -2.70 -1.20
N PRO A 154 -15.36 -3.73 -1.12
CA PRO A 154 -16.31 -3.91 -0.01
C PRO A 154 -15.64 -4.28 1.33
N ARG A 155 -14.33 -4.57 1.34
CA ARG A 155 -13.57 -4.93 2.56
C ARG A 155 -13.12 -3.72 3.36
N LEU A 156 -13.21 -2.52 2.78
CA LEU A 156 -12.84 -1.29 3.47
C LEU A 156 -13.80 -1.01 4.65
N PRO A 157 -13.30 -0.44 5.76
CA PRO A 157 -14.13 -0.11 6.91
C PRO A 157 -15.06 1.07 6.57
N LYS A 158 -16.25 0.74 6.12
CA LYS A 158 -17.23 1.67 5.54
C LYS A 158 -17.46 2.92 6.38
N THR A 159 -17.69 2.74 7.68
CA THR A 159 -17.98 3.87 8.60
C THR A 159 -16.82 4.88 8.62
N ILE A 160 -15.58 4.41 8.72
CA ILE A 160 -14.40 5.27 8.76
C ILE A 160 -14.24 6.05 7.46
N PHE A 161 -14.48 5.40 6.32
CA PHE A 161 -14.42 6.05 5.01
C PHE A 161 -15.56 7.07 4.81
N GLU A 162 -16.78 6.75 5.23
CA GLU A 162 -17.92 7.67 5.16
C GLU A 162 -17.70 8.93 6.02
N GLU A 163 -17.14 8.77 7.22
CA GLU A 163 -16.76 9.89 8.07
C GLU A 163 -15.68 10.77 7.41
N ARG A 164 -14.67 10.14 6.79
CA ARG A 164 -13.63 10.87 6.06
C ARG A 164 -14.20 11.62 4.85
N ILE A 165 -15.10 11.01 4.09
CA ILE A 165 -15.78 11.64 2.95
C ILE A 165 -16.53 12.90 3.42
N LYS A 166 -17.28 12.81 4.51
CA LYS A 166 -17.97 13.98 5.09
C LYS A 166 -17.01 15.08 5.49
N SER A 167 -15.90 14.73 6.13
CA SER A 167 -14.86 15.68 6.52
C SER A 167 -14.23 16.38 5.30
N LEU A 168 -13.98 15.65 4.22
CA LEU A 168 -13.39 16.19 2.99
C LEU A 168 -14.33 17.17 2.24
N HIS A 169 -15.64 16.98 2.31
CA HIS A 169 -16.61 17.92 1.73
C HIS A 169 -16.66 19.28 2.44
N GLY A 170 -16.17 19.36 3.67
CA GLY A 170 -16.04 20.61 4.43
C GLY A 170 -14.75 21.40 4.18
N LEU A 171 -13.90 20.92 3.31
CA LEU A 171 -12.58 21.53 3.02
C LEU A 171 -12.62 22.39 1.73
#